data_0c9f8b9ca6977988cf6cc03aa4782e8c
#
_entry.id   0c9f8b9ca6977988cf6cc03aa4782e8c
#
_cell.length_a   1.000
_cell.length_b   1.000
_cell.length_c   1.000
_cell.angle_alpha   90.00
_cell.angle_beta   90.00
_cell.angle_gamma   90.00
#
_symmetry.space_group_name_H-M   'P 1'
#
loop_
_entity.id
_entity.type
_entity.pdbx_description
1 polymer ?
#
loop_
_entity_poly.entity_id
_entity_poly.type
_entity_poly.pdbx_seq_one_letter_code
_entity_poly.pdbx_strand_id
1 'polypeptide(L)' 'MDQIDEITLEDCPVCQGAGLLEEENGWCFYVSCMDCGTQTAAVDYRKPEQRLEAARQAAWLWNSGKTVYTGCSD' A
#
# COMPACT_ATOMS: atom_id res chain seq x y z
N MET A 1 9.06 7.48 -17.12
CA MET A 1 7.74 7.79 -16.58
C MET A 1 7.31 6.69 -15.63
N ASP A 2 6.83 7.09 -14.46
CA ASP A 2 6.40 6.13 -13.45
C ASP A 2 5.15 5.40 -13.89
N GLN A 3 5.08 4.12 -13.57
CA GLN A 3 3.90 3.31 -13.81
C GLN A 3 3.12 3.07 -12.54
N ILE A 4 3.39 3.86 -11.52
CA ILE A 4 2.75 3.68 -10.23
C ILE A 4 1.25 3.86 -10.33
N ASP A 5 0.81 4.81 -11.17
CA ASP A 5 -0.62 5.05 -11.35
C ASP A 5 -1.33 3.89 -12.03
N GLU A 6 -0.59 2.96 -12.63
CA GLU A 6 -1.19 1.81 -13.31
C GLU A 6 -1.30 0.60 -12.41
N ILE A 7 -0.85 0.71 -11.18
CA ILE A 7 -0.94 -0.40 -10.24
C ILE A 7 -2.38 -0.55 -9.80
N THR A 8 -2.91 -1.76 -9.93
CA THR A 8 -4.28 -2.06 -9.55
C THR A 8 -4.33 -2.58 -8.12
N LEU A 9 -5.22 -2.04 -7.33
CA LEU A 9 -5.42 -2.47 -5.96
C LEU A 9 -6.78 -3.12 -5.83
N GLU A 10 -6.81 -4.27 -5.16
CA GLU A 10 -8.05 -4.96 -4.86
C GLU A 10 -8.81 -4.23 -3.77
N ASP A 11 -10.02 -4.69 -3.49
CA ASP A 11 -10.77 -4.14 -2.39
C ASP A 11 -10.11 -4.49 -1.07
N CYS A 12 -10.40 -3.70 -0.05
CA CYS A 12 -9.86 -3.94 1.28
C CYS A 12 -10.26 -5.33 1.76
N PRO A 13 -9.31 -6.12 2.25
CA PRO A 13 -9.64 -7.47 2.74
C PRO A 13 -10.46 -7.47 4.02
N VAL A 14 -10.59 -6.34 4.68
CA VAL A 14 -11.33 -6.27 5.93
C VAL A 14 -12.73 -5.69 5.72
N CYS A 15 -12.83 -4.52 5.09
CA CYS A 15 -14.12 -3.85 4.93
C CYS A 15 -14.55 -3.70 3.48
N GLN A 16 -13.71 -4.13 2.55
CA GLN A 16 -13.97 -4.06 1.12
C GLN A 16 -14.06 -2.63 0.59
N GLY A 17 -13.48 -1.70 1.34
CA GLY A 17 -13.36 -0.33 0.86
C GLY A 17 -12.23 -0.21 -0.14
N ALA A 18 -12.02 1.00 -0.63
CA ALA A 18 -10.98 1.26 -1.63
C ALA A 18 -9.62 1.40 -0.95
N GLY A 19 -8.61 0.76 -1.52
CA GLY A 19 -7.24 0.94 -1.06
C GLY A 19 -6.60 2.13 -1.72
N LEU A 20 -5.64 2.72 -1.04
CA LEU A 20 -4.90 3.86 -1.55
C LEU A 20 -3.41 3.62 -1.35
N LEU A 21 -2.65 3.71 -2.44
CA LEU A 21 -1.21 3.58 -2.38
C LEU A 21 -0.62 4.91 -1.96
N GLU A 22 0.12 4.90 -0.86
CA GLU A 22 0.71 6.10 -0.30
C GLU A 22 2.22 6.01 -0.31
N GLU A 23 2.86 7.15 -0.46
CA GLU A 23 4.32 7.23 -0.35
C GLU A 23 4.63 8.16 0.82
N GLU A 24 5.42 7.65 1.75
CA GLU A 24 5.73 8.41 2.95
C GLU A 24 7.18 8.87 2.92
N ASN A 25 7.38 10.17 3.12
CA ASN A 25 8.71 10.79 3.19
C ASN A 25 9.57 10.55 1.97
N GLY A 26 8.99 10.07 0.88
CA GLY A 26 9.74 9.87 -0.34
C GLY A 26 10.66 8.67 -0.32
N TRP A 27 10.45 7.72 0.59
CA TRP A 27 11.35 6.58 0.68
C TRP A 27 10.66 5.27 1.05
N CYS A 28 9.34 5.25 1.19
CA CYS A 28 8.65 3.99 1.39
C CYS A 28 7.24 4.11 0.86
N PHE A 29 6.68 2.96 0.51
CA PHE A 29 5.31 2.86 0.03
C PHE A 29 4.51 1.94 0.92
N TYR A 30 3.25 2.22 1.06
CA TYR A 30 2.31 1.33 1.71
C TYR A 30 0.92 1.58 1.13
N VAL A 31 0.03 0.63 1.33
CA VAL A 31 -1.36 0.77 0.90
C VAL A 31 -2.23 0.81 2.14
N SER A 32 -3.17 1.72 2.16
CA SER A 32 -4.06 1.85 3.31
C SER A 32 -5.50 1.95 2.84
N CYS A 33 -6.41 1.53 3.70
CA CYS A 33 -7.83 1.68 3.47
C CYS A 33 -8.31 2.96 4.12
N MET A 34 -9.04 3.76 3.35
CA MET A 34 -9.54 5.02 3.87
C MET A 34 -10.73 4.83 4.79
N ASP A 35 -11.34 3.65 4.77
CA ASP A 35 -12.55 3.41 5.54
C ASP A 35 -12.29 2.79 6.90
N CYS A 36 -11.48 1.75 6.95
CA CYS A 36 -11.29 1.02 8.21
C CYS A 36 -9.90 1.17 8.80
N GLY A 37 -8.96 1.77 8.07
CA GLY A 37 -7.62 1.97 8.60
C GLY A 37 -6.67 0.80 8.41
N THR A 38 -7.11 -0.26 7.75
CA THR A 38 -6.22 -1.38 7.43
C THR A 38 -5.11 -0.90 6.51
N GLN A 39 -3.90 -1.34 6.74
CA GLN A 39 -2.79 -0.95 5.88
C GLN A 39 -1.75 -2.05 5.80
N THR A 40 -0.93 -2.00 4.75
CA THR A 40 0.18 -2.92 4.60
C THR A 40 1.38 -2.42 5.37
N ALA A 41 2.37 -3.30 5.53
CA ALA A 41 3.66 -2.87 6.02
C ALA A 41 4.30 -1.94 5.00
N ALA A 42 5.10 -1.01 5.47
CA ALA A 42 5.81 -0.09 4.58
C ALA A 42 6.92 -0.83 3.86
N VAL A 43 7.06 -0.54 2.57
CA VAL A 43 8.11 -1.13 1.74
C VAL A 43 9.13 -0.04 1.44
N ASP A 44 10.32 -0.18 1.98
CA ASP A 44 11.37 0.82 1.82
C ASP A 44 12.02 0.73 0.46
N TYR A 45 12.48 1.85 -0.03
CA TYR A 45 13.37 1.86 -1.18
C TYR A 45 14.44 2.92 -0.93
N ARG A 46 15.62 2.71 -1.52
CA ARG A 46 16.74 3.61 -1.28
C ARG A 46 17.11 4.40 -2.52
N LYS A 47 16.80 3.89 -3.69
CA LYS A 47 17.14 4.53 -4.95
C LYS A 47 15.89 4.87 -5.71
N PRO A 48 15.88 5.99 -6.43
CA PRO A 48 14.69 6.36 -7.21
C PRO A 48 14.26 5.28 -8.19
N GLU A 49 15.20 4.50 -8.71
CA GLU A 49 14.89 3.46 -9.67
C GLU A 49 14.17 2.29 -9.02
N GLN A 50 14.22 2.17 -7.70
CA GLN A 50 13.51 1.11 -6.97
C GLN A 50 12.10 1.54 -6.56
N ARG A 51 11.74 2.75 -6.88
CA ARG A 51 10.48 3.32 -6.43
C ARG A 51 9.29 2.53 -6.96
N LEU A 52 9.30 2.21 -8.24
CA LEU A 52 8.20 1.46 -8.83
C LEU A 52 8.11 0.06 -8.25
N GLU A 53 9.24 -0.57 -8.03
CA GLU A 53 9.23 -1.92 -7.47
C GLU A 53 8.69 -1.93 -6.05
N ALA A 54 9.06 -0.93 -5.25
CA ALA A 54 8.54 -0.82 -3.89
C ALA A 54 7.03 -0.63 -3.92
N ALA A 55 6.52 0.19 -4.84
CA ALA A 55 5.09 0.39 -4.96
C ALA A 55 4.38 -0.89 -5.36
N ARG A 56 4.96 -1.64 -6.28
CA ARG A 56 4.38 -2.91 -6.69
C ARG A 56 4.36 -3.92 -5.55
N GLN A 57 5.39 -3.92 -4.75
CA GLN A 57 5.44 -4.85 -3.63
C GLN A 57 4.40 -4.49 -2.58
N ALA A 58 4.22 -3.21 -2.30
CA ALA A 58 3.18 -2.78 -1.37
C ALA A 58 1.80 -3.19 -1.91
N ALA A 59 1.58 -3.01 -3.20
CA ALA A 59 0.32 -3.41 -3.81
C ALA A 59 0.12 -4.91 -3.72
N TRP A 60 1.20 -5.67 -3.90
CA TRP A 60 1.11 -7.12 -3.80
C TRP A 60 0.72 -7.55 -2.39
N LEU A 61 1.27 -6.90 -1.38
CA LEU A 61 0.89 -7.20 -0.01
C LEU A 61 -0.59 -6.95 0.21
N TRP A 62 -1.09 -5.85 -0.32
CA TRP A 62 -2.49 -5.50 -0.19
C TRP A 62 -3.37 -6.52 -0.92
N ASN A 63 -3.03 -6.82 -2.17
CA ASN A 63 -3.84 -7.70 -3.00
C ASN A 63 -3.82 -9.14 -2.51
N SER A 64 -2.78 -9.50 -1.76
CA SER A 64 -2.67 -10.84 -1.18
C SER A 64 -3.33 -10.95 0.19
N GLY A 65 -3.89 -9.87 0.70
CA GLY A 65 -4.52 -9.88 2.00
C GLY A 65 -3.52 -9.82 3.16
N LYS A 66 -2.27 -9.49 2.88
CA LYS A 66 -1.24 -9.44 3.92
C LYS A 66 -1.19 -8.05 4.51
N THR A 67 -2.23 -7.69 5.21
CA THR A 67 -2.36 -6.37 5.78
C THR A 67 -2.39 -6.43 7.30
N VAL A 68 -2.17 -5.30 7.93
CA VAL A 68 -2.24 -5.16 9.37
C VAL A 68 -3.39 -4.21 9.67
N TYR A 69 -4.36 -4.69 10.43
CA TYR A 69 -5.49 -3.86 10.80
C TYR A 69 -5.11 -3.05 12.04
N THR A 70 -4.96 -1.76 11.86
CA THR A 70 -4.56 -0.88 12.94
C THR A 70 -5.65 0.12 13.31
N GLY A 71 -6.80 0.01 12.68
CA GLY A 71 -7.85 0.99 12.93
C GLY A 71 -8.41 0.83 14.31
N CYS A 72 -8.68 1.90 14.95
CA CYS A 72 -9.40 2.09 16.18
C CYS A 72 -9.31 0.94 17.16
N SER A 73 -8.29 0.23 17.22
CA SER A 73 -8.23 -0.84 18.15
C SER A 73 -8.03 -0.32 19.51
N ASP A 74 -7.94 0.24 19.78
CA ASP A 74 -7.89 0.46 20.95
C ASP A 74 -8.06 0.99 21.43
#